data_52ba0e0203eec871f07f8c6fb3320d37
#
_entry.id   52ba0e0203eec871f07f8c6fb3320d37
#
_cell.length_a   1.000
_cell.length_b   1.000
_cell.length_c   1.000
_cell.angle_alpha   90.00
_cell.angle_beta   90.00
_cell.angle_gamma   90.00
#
_symmetry.space_group_name_H-M   'P 1'
#
loop_
_entity.id
_entity.type
_entity.pdbx_description
1 polymer ?
#
loop_
_entity_poly.entity_id
_entity_poly.type
_entity_poly.pdbx_seq_one_letter_code
_entity_poly.pdbx_strand_id
1 'polypeptide(L)'
;SGSASGRRVETLRLEGGTDWGVPNPYLHQSRGPGTAKMRLVYGSLLEKDETGDVPWLAERWSMDGNDYTFTLFADAQFQDGAPLTTADVAFTLDYYQEHPPVSNSLGVGDSYLVDHYTVVDEQTITITVKEANADTLSNLGSFVILPKHIWENVDDPNAYTGEGYLTGSGAYACTDYDGATGSYEFTAFDGWCNGEQAAEKIQFVPVSDPLLAFESGEIDITSLPADLMDAYLNDPSIGVVEKANDMGYKLLINYERCPDFLELALRQGGYAAIDRQSVVDSVFRGAGTVGSAGYVPQGSLYYNENVAQYPYDPEAARAVFAGKGYSVTLLCGDDGDDLAIAEIIRNGLTAAGIEVAVEAHDSATRDGRI
;
A
#
# COMPACT_ATOMS: atom_id res chain seq x y z
N SER A 1 -0.79 25.68 -8.14
CA SER A 1 -2.05 25.13 -7.68
C SER A 1 -3.19 25.68 -8.53
N GLY A 2 -3.56 25.00 -9.57
CA GLY A 2 -4.75 25.22 -10.36
C GLY A 2 -5.75 24.13 -9.98
N SER A 3 -6.76 24.45 -9.17
CA SER A 3 -7.91 23.58 -9.04
C SER A 3 -8.54 23.49 -10.44
N ALA A 4 -8.33 22.36 -11.11
CA ALA A 4 -9.22 21.97 -12.18
C ALA A 4 -10.59 21.80 -11.49
N SER A 5 -11.52 22.71 -11.72
CA SER A 5 -12.93 22.50 -11.41
C SER A 5 -13.43 21.37 -12.32
N GLY A 6 -13.01 20.15 -12.00
CA GLY A 6 -13.49 18.94 -12.63
C GLY A 6 -14.96 18.79 -12.21
N ARG A 7 -15.82 18.54 -13.19
CA ARG A 7 -17.22 18.22 -12.91
C ARG A 7 -17.24 16.96 -12.05
N ARG A 8 -17.80 17.04 -10.84
CA ARG A 8 -18.08 15.89 -9.96
C ARG A 8 -18.84 14.82 -10.76
N VAL A 9 -18.33 13.60 -10.78
CA VAL A 9 -19.04 12.50 -11.45
C VAL A 9 -20.13 11.94 -10.55
N GLU A 10 -21.23 11.48 -11.16
CA GLU A 10 -22.32 10.89 -10.39
C GLU A 10 -21.90 9.56 -9.75
N THR A 11 -21.30 8.67 -10.53
CA THR A 11 -20.82 7.38 -10.05
C THR A 11 -19.48 7.05 -10.69
N LEU A 12 -18.52 6.65 -9.86
CA LEU A 12 -17.22 6.12 -10.27
C LEU A 12 -17.18 4.63 -9.97
N ARG A 13 -17.04 3.80 -11.01
CA ARG A 13 -17.04 2.34 -10.92
C ARG A 13 -15.64 1.80 -11.09
N LEU A 14 -15.23 0.96 -10.15
CA LEU A 14 -13.92 0.32 -10.10
C LEU A 14 -14.08 -1.21 -10.05
N GLU A 15 -13.01 -1.90 -10.36
CA GLU A 15 -12.91 -3.35 -10.20
C GLU A 15 -13.17 -3.78 -8.76
N GLY A 16 -14.09 -4.74 -8.58
CA GLY A 16 -14.42 -5.45 -7.35
C GLY A 16 -14.26 -6.95 -7.54
N GLY A 17 -14.96 -7.74 -6.72
CA GLY A 17 -14.99 -9.21 -6.81
C GLY A 17 -14.09 -9.90 -5.79
N THR A 18 -13.29 -9.17 -5.03
CA THR A 18 -12.51 -9.70 -3.91
C THR A 18 -13.01 -9.09 -2.61
N ASP A 19 -13.28 -9.94 -1.62
CA ASP A 19 -13.59 -9.50 -0.27
C ASP A 19 -12.32 -8.99 0.44
N TRP A 20 -12.27 -7.69 0.67
CA TRP A 20 -11.20 -7.02 1.42
C TRP A 20 -11.61 -6.72 2.88
N GLY A 21 -12.66 -7.38 3.36
CA GLY A 21 -13.21 -7.21 4.69
C GLY A 21 -14.10 -5.97 4.82
N VAL A 22 -14.72 -5.84 5.95
CA VAL A 22 -15.55 -4.67 6.30
C VAL A 22 -14.65 -3.43 6.34
N PRO A 23 -15.01 -2.29 5.72
CA PRO A 23 -14.18 -1.08 5.70
C PRO A 23 -14.18 -0.35 7.05
N ASN A 24 -13.57 -0.96 8.05
CA ASN A 24 -13.52 -0.60 9.46
C ASN A 24 -12.09 -0.85 9.97
N PRO A 25 -11.54 -0.08 10.92
CA PRO A 25 -10.16 -0.20 11.38
C PRO A 25 -9.75 -1.59 11.92
N TYR A 26 -10.71 -2.40 12.36
CA TYR A 26 -10.47 -3.71 12.96
C TYR A 26 -10.85 -4.91 12.08
N LEU A 27 -11.69 -4.70 11.06
CA LEU A 27 -12.31 -5.78 10.29
C LEU A 27 -11.90 -5.80 8.82
N HIS A 28 -11.13 -4.80 8.35
CA HIS A 28 -10.59 -4.81 6.98
C HIS A 28 -9.38 -5.73 6.88
N GLN A 29 -9.08 -6.22 5.68
CA GLN A 29 -7.83 -6.92 5.43
C GLN A 29 -6.66 -5.93 5.38
N SER A 30 -5.53 -6.26 6.00
CA SER A 30 -4.34 -5.41 6.16
C SER A 30 -3.57 -5.11 4.87
N ARG A 31 -4.09 -5.51 3.71
CA ARG A 31 -3.49 -5.24 2.39
C ARG A 31 -4.04 -3.97 1.78
N GLY A 32 -3.28 -3.37 0.83
CA GLY A 32 -3.56 -2.08 0.22
C GLY A 32 -5.03 -1.80 -0.15
N PRO A 33 -5.73 -2.70 -0.89
CA PRO A 33 -7.14 -2.46 -1.25
C PRO A 33 -8.10 -2.42 -0.06
N GLY A 34 -7.88 -3.23 1.00
CA GLY A 34 -8.68 -3.20 2.23
C GLY A 34 -8.48 -1.91 3.01
N THR A 35 -7.22 -1.52 3.21
CA THR A 35 -6.87 -0.26 3.86
C THR A 35 -7.41 0.95 3.10
N ALA A 36 -7.32 0.95 1.76
CA ALA A 36 -7.85 2.04 0.93
C ALA A 36 -9.37 2.22 1.08
N LYS A 37 -10.13 1.11 1.12
CA LYS A 37 -11.58 1.15 1.35
C LYS A 37 -11.93 1.65 2.76
N MET A 38 -11.18 1.20 3.77
CA MET A 38 -11.36 1.66 5.15
C MET A 38 -11.10 3.18 5.26
N ARG A 39 -10.09 3.71 4.58
CA ARG A 39 -9.77 5.15 4.56
C ARG A 39 -10.79 6.02 3.84
N LEU A 40 -11.63 5.47 2.98
CA LEU A 40 -12.78 6.22 2.46
C LEU A 40 -13.78 6.57 3.57
N VAL A 41 -13.94 5.67 4.55
CA VAL A 41 -14.91 5.79 5.65
C VAL A 41 -14.31 6.50 6.86
N TYR A 42 -13.09 6.15 7.25
CA TYR A 42 -12.43 6.68 8.44
C TYR A 42 -11.33 7.66 8.05
N GLY A 43 -11.46 8.91 8.49
CA GLY A 43 -10.46 9.94 8.26
C GLY A 43 -9.30 9.88 9.24
N SER A 44 -8.12 10.27 8.77
CA SER A 44 -6.90 10.47 9.55
C SER A 44 -6.61 11.97 9.71
N LEU A 45 -5.64 12.33 10.54
CA LEU A 45 -5.26 13.75 10.70
C LEU A 45 -4.69 14.32 9.41
N LEU A 46 -3.81 13.56 8.75
CA LEU A 46 -3.17 13.92 7.49
C LEU A 46 -3.29 12.76 6.50
N GLU A 47 -3.19 13.07 5.22
CA GLU A 47 -3.00 12.11 4.13
C GLU A 47 -1.70 12.40 3.39
N LYS A 48 -1.35 11.53 2.45
CA LYS A 48 -0.17 11.72 1.59
C LYS A 48 -0.58 11.83 0.13
N ASP A 49 0.04 12.80 -0.53
CA ASP A 49 0.09 12.89 -1.98
C ASP A 49 1.54 12.88 -2.50
N GLU A 50 1.74 13.18 -3.76
CA GLU A 50 3.06 13.26 -4.39
C GLU A 50 3.95 14.39 -3.85
N THR A 51 3.38 15.34 -3.11
CA THR A 51 4.10 16.46 -2.49
C THR A 51 4.50 16.19 -1.03
N GLY A 52 3.96 15.13 -0.42
CA GLY A 52 4.21 14.74 0.97
C GLY A 52 2.93 14.68 1.81
N ASP A 53 3.06 14.99 3.10
CA ASP A 53 1.90 15.02 4.01
C ASP A 53 1.03 16.26 3.72
N VAL A 54 -0.28 16.03 3.56
CA VAL A 54 -1.28 17.07 3.24
C VAL A 54 -2.41 17.08 4.27
N PRO A 55 -3.11 18.23 4.46
CA PRO A 55 -4.25 18.32 5.35
C PRO A 55 -5.33 17.27 5.02
N TRP A 56 -5.92 16.65 6.07
CA TRP A 56 -7.07 15.77 5.90
C TRP A 56 -8.17 16.11 6.91
N LEU A 57 -8.10 15.68 8.18
CA LEU A 57 -8.93 16.18 9.28
C LEU A 57 -8.25 17.33 10.04
N ALA A 58 -6.91 17.39 10.01
CA ALA A 58 -6.17 18.51 10.51
C ALA A 58 -5.91 19.53 9.37
N GLU A 59 -6.33 20.77 9.60
CA GLU A 59 -6.13 21.89 8.68
C GLU A 59 -4.64 22.29 8.62
N ARG A 60 -3.97 22.22 9.76
CA ARG A 60 -2.56 22.60 9.92
C ARG A 60 -1.89 21.84 11.05
N TRP A 61 -0.57 21.80 10.99
CA TRP A 61 0.26 21.20 12.05
C TRP A 61 1.58 21.96 12.22
N SER A 62 2.25 21.75 13.35
CA SER A 62 3.60 22.22 13.63
C SER A 62 4.37 21.19 14.44
N MET A 63 5.71 21.25 14.38
CA MET A 63 6.61 20.34 15.06
C MET A 63 7.64 21.15 15.85
N ASP A 64 7.88 20.77 17.13
CA ASP A 64 8.94 21.30 17.97
C ASP A 64 9.58 20.15 18.78
N GLY A 65 10.71 19.64 18.32
CA GLY A 65 11.36 18.49 18.91
C GLY A 65 10.48 17.24 18.82
N ASN A 66 10.04 16.73 19.96
CA ASN A 66 9.16 15.57 20.07
C ASN A 66 7.66 15.94 20.08
N ASP A 67 7.34 17.23 20.06
CA ASP A 67 5.97 17.73 20.13
C ASP A 67 5.40 18.01 18.73
N TYR A 68 4.26 17.39 18.43
CA TYR A 68 3.52 17.54 17.18
C TYR A 68 2.15 18.11 17.49
N THR A 69 1.92 19.36 17.10
CA THR A 69 0.64 20.04 17.33
C THR A 69 -0.20 20.02 16.08
N PHE A 70 -1.41 19.48 16.18
CA PHE A 70 -2.40 19.43 15.11
C PHE A 70 -3.58 20.33 15.45
N THR A 71 -4.09 21.07 14.45
CA THR A 71 -5.33 21.83 14.55
C THR A 71 -6.34 21.27 13.56
N LEU A 72 -7.47 20.79 14.06
CA LEU A 72 -8.55 20.22 13.26
C LEU A 72 -9.32 21.31 12.50
N PHE A 73 -9.96 20.93 11.39
CA PHE A 73 -10.98 21.78 10.78
C PHE A 73 -12.10 22.05 11.78
N ALA A 74 -12.58 23.29 11.84
CA ALA A 74 -13.58 23.72 12.83
C ALA A 74 -14.96 23.06 12.62
N ASP A 75 -15.24 22.62 11.39
CA ASP A 75 -16.48 21.98 10.97
C ASP A 75 -16.31 20.46 10.75
N ALA A 76 -15.20 19.87 11.22
CA ALA A 76 -15.00 18.45 11.16
C ALA A 76 -16.09 17.69 11.96
N GLN A 77 -16.67 16.68 11.33
CA GLN A 77 -17.75 15.87 11.93
C GLN A 77 -17.69 14.42 11.47
N PHE A 78 -18.34 13.56 12.22
CA PHE A 78 -18.58 12.17 11.84
C PHE A 78 -19.80 12.05 10.92
N GLN A 79 -19.92 10.91 10.23
CA GLN A 79 -20.97 10.65 9.25
C GLN A 79 -22.39 10.55 9.86
N ASP A 80 -22.51 10.44 11.18
CA ASP A 80 -23.75 10.54 11.93
C ASP A 80 -24.11 11.98 12.35
N GLY A 81 -23.26 12.96 12.00
CA GLY A 81 -23.43 14.37 12.31
C GLY A 81 -22.89 14.80 13.67
N ALA A 82 -22.30 13.90 14.46
CA ALA A 82 -21.61 14.28 15.69
C ALA A 82 -20.32 15.08 15.37
N PRO A 83 -20.04 16.20 16.09
CA PRO A 83 -18.81 16.94 15.88
C PRO A 83 -17.58 16.10 16.21
N LEU A 84 -16.54 16.20 15.38
CA LEU A 84 -15.24 15.58 15.63
C LEU A 84 -14.36 16.60 16.34
N THR A 85 -13.85 16.24 17.50
CA THR A 85 -13.02 17.12 18.34
C THR A 85 -11.73 16.43 18.77
N THR A 86 -10.86 17.17 19.43
CA THR A 86 -9.65 16.62 20.04
C THR A 86 -9.93 15.59 21.13
N ALA A 87 -11.15 15.53 21.68
CA ALA A 87 -11.55 14.44 22.59
C ALA A 87 -11.63 13.09 21.90
N ASP A 88 -12.00 13.05 20.60
CA ASP A 88 -12.00 11.84 19.79
C ASP A 88 -10.58 11.42 19.41
N VAL A 89 -9.72 12.40 19.11
CA VAL A 89 -8.29 12.15 18.84
C VAL A 89 -7.62 11.54 20.08
N ALA A 90 -7.80 12.17 21.24
CA ALA A 90 -7.26 11.70 22.52
C ALA A 90 -7.77 10.29 22.87
N PHE A 91 -9.08 10.08 22.75
CA PHE A 91 -9.69 8.76 22.93
C PHE A 91 -9.06 7.72 22.02
N THR A 92 -8.89 8.04 20.73
CA THR A 92 -8.32 7.10 19.75
C THR A 92 -6.89 6.72 20.11
N LEU A 93 -6.07 7.66 20.56
CA LEU A 93 -4.69 7.39 21.00
C LEU A 93 -4.67 6.39 22.17
N ASP A 94 -5.52 6.60 23.19
CA ASP A 94 -5.60 5.69 24.32
C ASP A 94 -6.17 4.33 23.91
N TYR A 95 -7.23 4.31 23.12
CA TYR A 95 -7.91 3.10 22.69
C TYR A 95 -7.01 2.21 21.82
N TYR A 96 -6.21 2.79 20.90
CA TYR A 96 -5.29 2.04 20.04
C TYR A 96 -4.08 1.48 20.79
N GLN A 97 -3.74 2.04 21.92
CA GLN A 97 -2.71 1.46 22.79
C GLN A 97 -3.18 0.16 23.45
N GLU A 98 -4.45 0.10 23.84
CA GLU A 98 -5.08 -1.08 24.46
C GLU A 98 -5.60 -2.07 23.42
N HIS A 99 -6.13 -1.56 22.31
CA HIS A 99 -6.74 -2.29 21.22
C HIS A 99 -6.13 -1.89 19.87
N PRO A 100 -4.95 -2.44 19.51
CA PRO A 100 -4.29 -2.08 18.25
C PRO A 100 -5.17 -2.42 17.02
N PRO A 101 -5.37 -1.47 16.08
CA PRO A 101 -6.10 -1.73 14.84
C PRO A 101 -5.27 -2.58 13.86
N VAL A 102 -5.92 -3.09 12.82
CA VAL A 102 -5.27 -3.89 11.76
C VAL A 102 -4.10 -3.14 11.11
N SER A 103 -4.29 -1.85 10.83
CA SER A 103 -3.25 -0.96 10.30
C SER A 103 -2.84 0.04 11.37
N ASN A 104 -1.86 -0.34 12.21
CA ASN A 104 -1.43 0.46 13.36
C ASN A 104 -0.16 1.26 13.04
N SER A 105 -0.31 2.54 12.67
CA SER A 105 0.83 3.44 12.44
C SER A 105 1.48 3.97 13.74
N LEU A 106 0.83 3.79 14.89
CA LEU A 106 1.33 4.23 16.19
C LEU A 106 2.15 3.14 16.89
N GLY A 107 2.15 1.91 16.38
CA GLY A 107 3.01 0.82 16.84
C GLY A 107 4.38 0.88 16.18
N VAL A 108 5.46 0.89 16.96
CA VAL A 108 6.85 0.85 16.47
C VAL A 108 7.57 -0.32 17.12
N GLY A 109 7.68 -1.44 16.40
CA GLY A 109 8.14 -2.69 16.97
C GLY A 109 7.24 -3.12 18.15
N ASP A 110 7.84 -3.40 19.30
CA ASP A 110 7.12 -3.77 20.53
C ASP A 110 6.70 -2.54 21.37
N SER A 111 6.85 -1.33 20.84
CA SER A 111 6.57 -0.09 21.59
C SER A 111 5.49 0.75 20.94
N TYR A 112 4.86 1.62 21.72
CA TYR A 112 3.92 2.62 21.25
C TYR A 112 4.64 3.95 21.04
N LEU A 113 4.40 4.61 19.89
CA LEU A 113 5.09 5.83 19.47
C LEU A 113 4.84 7.01 20.41
N VAL A 114 3.59 7.14 20.88
CA VAL A 114 3.16 8.26 21.71
C VAL A 114 3.64 8.08 23.16
N ASP A 115 4.21 9.14 23.73
CA ASP A 115 4.53 9.23 25.16
C ASP A 115 3.34 9.76 25.93
N HIS A 116 2.86 10.96 25.55
CA HIS A 116 1.66 11.58 26.10
C HIS A 116 1.06 12.58 25.10
N TYR A 117 -0.08 13.15 25.43
CA TYR A 117 -0.70 14.23 24.66
C TYR A 117 -1.27 15.32 25.58
N THR A 118 -1.47 16.51 25.03
CA THR A 118 -2.11 17.64 25.70
C THR A 118 -3.23 18.18 24.82
N VAL A 119 -4.46 18.08 25.29
CA VAL A 119 -5.60 18.76 24.66
C VAL A 119 -5.54 20.24 25.03
N VAL A 120 -5.31 21.11 24.03
CA VAL A 120 -5.23 22.55 24.22
C VAL A 120 -6.64 23.16 24.23
N ASP A 121 -7.45 22.74 23.25
CA ASP A 121 -8.87 23.10 23.10
C ASP A 121 -9.59 22.04 22.25
N GLU A 122 -10.85 22.28 21.88
CA GLU A 122 -11.66 21.33 21.09
C GLU A 122 -11.10 21.06 19.68
N GLN A 123 -10.20 21.88 19.17
CA GLN A 123 -9.62 21.76 17.82
C GLN A 123 -8.12 21.53 17.84
N THR A 124 -7.43 21.83 18.93
CA THR A 124 -5.96 21.80 19.00
C THR A 124 -5.47 20.78 20.02
N ILE A 125 -4.66 19.86 19.55
CA ILE A 125 -4.00 18.83 20.37
C ILE A 125 -2.49 18.79 20.07
N THR A 126 -1.68 18.68 21.10
CA THR A 126 -0.25 18.40 20.99
C THR A 126 0.00 16.95 21.39
N ILE A 127 0.63 16.18 20.51
CA ILE A 127 1.02 14.78 20.72
C ILE A 127 2.53 14.77 20.88
N THR A 128 3.01 14.30 22.03
CA THR A 128 4.45 14.16 22.33
C THR A 128 4.86 12.70 22.09
N VAL A 129 5.87 12.50 21.27
CA VAL A 129 6.42 11.16 21.01
C VAL A 129 7.62 10.86 21.90
N LYS A 130 7.89 9.58 22.13
CA LYS A 130 9.05 9.12 22.90
C LYS A 130 10.37 9.50 22.23
N GLU A 131 10.45 9.31 20.93
CA GLU A 131 11.61 9.63 20.11
C GLU A 131 11.14 9.97 18.68
N ALA A 132 11.47 11.17 18.21
CA ALA A 132 11.13 11.63 16.87
C ALA A 132 12.13 11.08 15.83
N ASN A 133 11.62 10.67 14.68
CA ASN A 133 12.38 10.25 13.50
C ASN A 133 11.72 10.79 12.23
N ALA A 134 12.28 10.45 11.06
CA ALA A 134 11.79 10.94 9.77
C ALA A 134 10.33 10.54 9.47
N ASP A 135 9.85 9.40 10.00
CA ASP A 135 8.52 8.86 9.71
C ASP A 135 7.47 9.30 10.74
N THR A 136 7.89 9.98 11.82
CA THR A 136 7.01 10.30 12.95
C THR A 136 5.78 11.11 12.53
N LEU A 137 5.97 12.18 11.73
CA LEU A 137 4.85 13.00 11.26
C LEU A 137 3.85 12.16 10.46
N SER A 138 4.33 11.36 9.52
CA SER A 138 3.50 10.45 8.74
C SER A 138 2.74 9.45 9.59
N ASN A 139 3.41 8.86 10.57
CA ASN A 139 2.78 7.89 11.46
C ASN A 139 1.70 8.53 12.32
N LEU A 140 1.97 9.72 12.89
CA LEU A 140 0.98 10.51 13.64
C LEU A 140 -0.11 11.08 12.73
N GLY A 141 0.20 11.40 11.47
CA GLY A 141 -0.78 11.90 10.50
C GLY A 141 -1.76 10.82 10.04
N SER A 142 -1.32 9.58 9.95
CA SER A 142 -2.03 8.51 9.23
C SER A 142 -2.93 7.61 10.08
N PHE A 143 -2.91 7.69 11.42
CA PHE A 143 -3.88 6.93 12.20
C PHE A 143 -5.30 7.50 12.02
N VAL A 144 -6.27 6.61 11.87
CA VAL A 144 -7.67 7.04 11.65
C VAL A 144 -8.37 7.29 12.97
N ILE A 145 -9.24 8.30 13.01
CA ILE A 145 -9.89 8.75 14.23
C ILE A 145 -11.21 7.99 14.45
N LEU A 146 -11.37 7.44 15.64
CA LEU A 146 -12.59 6.75 16.07
C LEU A 146 -13.57 7.72 16.70
N PRO A 147 -14.90 7.63 16.41
CA PRO A 147 -15.93 8.35 17.14
C PRO A 147 -16.04 7.81 18.58
N LYS A 148 -15.57 8.61 19.55
CA LYS A 148 -15.58 8.22 20.96
C LYS A 148 -16.94 7.75 21.44
N HIS A 149 -18.00 8.46 21.09
CA HIS A 149 -19.38 8.16 21.53
C HIS A 149 -19.89 6.78 21.08
N ILE A 150 -19.25 6.16 20.07
CA ILE A 150 -19.55 4.80 19.61
C ILE A 150 -18.62 3.79 20.26
N TRP A 151 -17.29 4.08 20.23
CA TRP A 151 -16.27 3.10 20.56
C TRP A 151 -15.92 3.02 22.06
N GLU A 152 -16.27 4.01 22.87
CA GLU A 152 -15.93 4.03 24.31
C GLU A 152 -16.54 2.88 25.14
N ASN A 153 -17.54 2.18 24.58
CA ASN A 153 -18.17 1.03 25.24
C ASN A 153 -17.92 -0.29 24.50
N VAL A 154 -16.96 -0.33 23.58
CA VAL A 154 -16.61 -1.52 22.81
C VAL A 154 -15.39 -2.19 23.40
N ASP A 155 -15.58 -3.31 24.08
CA ASP A 155 -14.50 -4.07 24.74
C ASP A 155 -13.78 -5.00 23.76
N ASP A 156 -14.45 -5.51 22.73
CA ASP A 156 -13.88 -6.38 21.69
C ASP A 156 -14.09 -5.78 20.29
N PRO A 157 -13.18 -4.91 19.83
CA PRO A 157 -13.32 -4.27 18.52
C PRO A 157 -13.17 -5.23 17.35
N ASN A 158 -12.50 -6.37 17.51
CA ASN A 158 -12.31 -7.35 16.44
C ASN A 158 -13.57 -8.15 16.10
N ALA A 159 -14.59 -8.10 16.96
CA ALA A 159 -15.89 -8.73 16.74
C ALA A 159 -17.04 -7.71 16.67
N TYR A 160 -16.73 -6.40 16.75
CA TYR A 160 -17.77 -5.38 16.82
C TYR A 160 -18.41 -5.09 15.46
N THR A 161 -19.69 -5.42 15.34
CA THR A 161 -20.56 -5.13 14.20
C THR A 161 -21.87 -4.46 14.64
N GLY A 162 -21.84 -3.81 15.81
CA GLY A 162 -22.98 -3.11 16.37
C GLY A 162 -23.29 -1.78 15.68
N GLU A 163 -24.20 -1.01 16.25
CA GLU A 163 -24.60 0.29 15.71
C GLU A 163 -23.41 1.22 15.55
N GLY A 164 -23.26 1.84 14.39
CA GLY A 164 -22.18 2.80 14.08
C GLY A 164 -20.82 2.19 13.75
N TYR A 165 -20.68 0.87 13.66
CA TYR A 165 -19.40 0.21 13.35
C TYR A 165 -18.79 0.60 11.99
N LEU A 166 -19.53 1.28 11.12
CA LEU A 166 -19.10 1.88 9.86
C LEU A 166 -19.22 3.42 9.88
N THR A 167 -19.46 4.02 11.03
CA THR A 167 -19.49 5.48 11.17
C THR A 167 -18.07 6.01 11.33
N GLY A 168 -17.58 6.70 10.34
CA GLY A 168 -16.26 7.34 10.35
C GLY A 168 -16.37 8.84 10.09
N SER A 169 -15.24 9.46 9.82
CA SER A 169 -15.09 10.88 9.48
C SER A 169 -14.44 11.09 8.11
N GLY A 170 -14.38 10.04 7.30
CA GLY A 170 -13.82 10.09 5.95
C GLY A 170 -14.75 10.75 4.94
N ALA A 171 -14.23 10.99 3.75
CA ALA A 171 -14.95 11.68 2.68
C ALA A 171 -16.15 10.90 2.13
N TYR A 172 -16.25 9.60 2.40
CA TYR A 172 -17.33 8.73 1.91
C TYR A 172 -17.85 7.83 3.02
N ALA A 173 -19.16 7.63 3.07
CA ALA A 173 -19.80 6.64 3.93
C ALA A 173 -19.99 5.32 3.17
N CYS A 174 -19.70 4.19 3.80
CA CYS A 174 -20.03 2.88 3.24
C CYS A 174 -21.54 2.65 3.34
N THR A 175 -22.20 2.58 2.18
CA THR A 175 -23.65 2.42 2.07
C THR A 175 -24.08 1.01 1.71
N ASP A 176 -23.18 0.21 1.13
CA ASP A 176 -23.40 -1.20 0.89
C ASP A 176 -22.07 -1.97 0.88
N TYR A 177 -22.11 -3.19 1.43
CA TYR A 177 -20.99 -4.13 1.44
C TYR A 177 -21.51 -5.57 1.40
N ASP A 178 -21.03 -6.33 0.43
CA ASP A 178 -21.28 -7.77 0.34
C ASP A 178 -19.95 -8.53 0.18
N GLY A 179 -19.51 -9.16 1.26
CA GLY A 179 -18.29 -9.98 1.27
C GLY A 179 -18.40 -11.24 0.40
N ALA A 180 -19.60 -11.74 0.13
CA ALA A 180 -19.75 -12.94 -0.72
C ALA A 180 -19.46 -12.65 -2.19
N THR A 181 -19.74 -11.44 -2.66
CA THR A 181 -19.48 -10.98 -4.02
C THR A 181 -18.22 -10.10 -4.13
N GLY A 182 -17.70 -9.60 -3.01
CA GLY A 182 -16.62 -8.62 -2.98
C GLY A 182 -17.03 -7.26 -3.56
N SER A 183 -18.33 -6.89 -3.42
CA SER A 183 -18.86 -5.60 -3.83
C SER A 183 -18.89 -4.60 -2.69
N TYR A 184 -18.68 -3.32 -3.02
CA TYR A 184 -18.74 -2.21 -2.09
C TYR A 184 -19.40 -1.01 -2.75
N GLU A 185 -20.19 -0.26 -1.99
CA GLU A 185 -20.69 1.04 -2.39
C GLU A 185 -20.39 2.08 -1.31
N PHE A 186 -19.88 3.23 -1.75
CA PHE A 186 -19.59 4.37 -0.90
C PHE A 186 -20.27 5.60 -1.47
N THR A 187 -20.94 6.35 -0.61
CA THR A 187 -21.60 7.61 -0.98
C THR A 187 -20.85 8.78 -0.35
N ALA A 188 -20.67 9.84 -1.11
CA ALA A 188 -20.00 11.04 -0.63
C ALA A 188 -20.69 11.57 0.62
N PHE A 189 -19.91 11.95 1.61
CA PHE A 189 -20.39 12.51 2.86
C PHE A 189 -20.53 14.03 2.72
N ASP A 190 -21.76 14.54 2.81
CA ASP A 190 -22.04 15.98 2.66
C ASP A 190 -21.39 16.84 3.76
N GLY A 191 -21.11 16.26 4.93
CA GLY A 191 -20.41 16.91 6.04
C GLY A 191 -18.89 16.84 5.97
N TRP A 192 -18.31 16.44 4.84
CA TRP A 192 -16.88 16.40 4.67
C TRP A 192 -16.26 17.80 4.68
N CYS A 193 -15.26 18.03 5.56
CA CYS A 193 -14.69 19.35 5.85
C CYS A 193 -13.56 19.80 4.91
N ASN A 194 -13.00 18.89 4.10
CA ASN A 194 -11.79 19.20 3.32
C ASN A 194 -12.05 19.14 1.81
N GLY A 195 -12.83 20.09 1.32
CA GLY A 195 -13.08 20.30 -0.11
C GLY A 195 -14.18 19.42 -0.71
N GLU A 196 -14.20 19.32 -2.03
CA GLU A 196 -15.22 18.57 -2.78
C GLU A 196 -14.71 17.18 -3.13
N GLN A 197 -15.58 16.18 -2.97
CA GLN A 197 -15.30 14.81 -3.42
C GLN A 197 -15.45 14.72 -4.94
N ALA A 198 -14.58 13.93 -5.59
CA ALA A 198 -14.56 13.77 -7.05
C ALA A 198 -15.80 13.05 -7.62
N ALA A 199 -16.45 12.20 -6.82
CA ALA A 199 -17.64 11.45 -7.19
C ALA A 199 -18.72 11.57 -6.12
N GLU A 200 -19.99 11.47 -6.52
CA GLU A 200 -21.10 11.35 -5.55
C GLU A 200 -21.16 9.93 -4.98
N LYS A 201 -20.78 8.95 -5.79
CA LYS A 201 -20.76 7.55 -5.44
C LYS A 201 -19.52 6.85 -5.98
N ILE A 202 -18.95 5.95 -5.20
CA ILE A 202 -17.88 5.03 -5.63
C ILE A 202 -18.42 3.61 -5.49
N GLN A 203 -18.33 2.81 -6.55
CA GLN A 203 -18.73 1.42 -6.55
C GLN A 203 -17.56 0.52 -6.94
N PHE A 204 -17.35 -0.54 -6.17
CA PHE A 204 -16.49 -1.65 -6.54
C PHE A 204 -17.37 -2.78 -7.06
N VAL A 205 -17.32 -2.99 -8.37
CA VAL A 205 -18.21 -3.90 -9.10
C VAL A 205 -17.49 -5.23 -9.34
N PRO A 206 -18.06 -6.38 -8.95
CA PRO A 206 -17.47 -7.68 -9.27
C PRO A 206 -17.43 -7.90 -10.78
N VAL A 207 -16.21 -8.05 -11.32
CA VAL A 207 -15.97 -8.31 -12.74
C VAL A 207 -15.01 -9.47 -12.90
N SER A 208 -15.22 -10.30 -13.93
CA SER A 208 -14.35 -11.44 -14.22
C SER A 208 -13.19 -11.10 -15.15
N ASP A 209 -13.35 -10.06 -15.97
CA ASP A 209 -12.34 -9.52 -16.88
C ASP A 209 -12.37 -7.99 -16.78
N PRO A 210 -11.47 -7.40 -16.01
CA PRO A 210 -11.46 -5.95 -15.79
C PRO A 210 -11.26 -5.13 -17.06
N LEU A 211 -10.43 -5.62 -17.99
CA LEU A 211 -10.18 -4.88 -19.22
C LEU A 211 -11.41 -4.87 -20.12
N LEU A 212 -12.08 -6.01 -20.27
CA LEU A 212 -13.33 -6.10 -21.04
C LEU A 212 -14.45 -5.28 -20.39
N ALA A 213 -14.53 -5.30 -19.04
CA ALA A 213 -15.48 -4.48 -18.29
C ALA A 213 -15.24 -2.98 -18.48
N PHE A 214 -13.98 -2.56 -18.56
CA PHE A 214 -13.60 -1.18 -18.86
C PHE A 214 -13.97 -0.81 -20.31
N GLU A 215 -13.63 -1.65 -21.29
CA GLU A 215 -13.96 -1.41 -22.70
C GLU A 215 -15.47 -1.36 -22.96
N SER A 216 -16.25 -2.16 -22.23
CA SER A 216 -17.71 -2.15 -22.31
C SER A 216 -18.38 -1.03 -21.53
N GLY A 217 -17.63 -0.29 -20.71
CA GLY A 217 -18.14 0.76 -19.83
C GLY A 217 -18.87 0.26 -18.59
N GLU A 218 -18.62 -0.98 -18.18
CA GLU A 218 -19.10 -1.53 -16.92
C GLU A 218 -18.34 -0.96 -15.72
N ILE A 219 -17.03 -0.73 -15.88
CA ILE A 219 -16.19 0.02 -14.94
C ILE A 219 -15.51 1.21 -15.63
N ASP A 220 -15.10 2.19 -14.84
CA ASP A 220 -14.55 3.47 -15.33
C ASP A 220 -13.02 3.55 -15.18
N ILE A 221 -12.44 2.73 -14.31
CA ILE A 221 -10.99 2.68 -14.06
C ILE A 221 -10.55 1.22 -14.00
N THR A 222 -9.46 0.92 -14.68
CA THR A 222 -8.79 -0.39 -14.61
C THR A 222 -7.27 -0.22 -14.65
N SER A 223 -6.56 -1.24 -14.22
CA SER A 223 -5.11 -1.35 -14.44
C SER A 223 -4.82 -1.82 -15.85
N LEU A 224 -3.85 -1.21 -16.51
CA LEU A 224 -3.47 -1.55 -17.87
C LEU A 224 -2.19 -2.41 -17.86
N PRO A 225 -2.23 -3.64 -18.39
CA PRO A 225 -1.03 -4.45 -18.59
C PRO A 225 -0.04 -3.75 -19.53
N ALA A 226 1.25 -3.88 -19.25
CA ALA A 226 2.32 -3.21 -20.00
C ALA A 226 2.30 -3.56 -21.51
N ASP A 227 1.88 -4.78 -21.85
CA ASP A 227 1.81 -5.26 -23.25
C ASP A 227 0.66 -4.67 -24.06
N LEU A 228 -0.32 -4.07 -23.40
CA LEU A 228 -1.47 -3.42 -24.04
C LEU A 228 -1.38 -1.89 -24.03
N MET A 229 -0.39 -1.32 -23.35
CA MET A 229 -0.26 0.12 -23.12
C MET A 229 -0.29 0.93 -24.43
N ASP A 230 0.42 0.48 -25.47
CA ASP A 230 0.48 1.18 -26.77
C ASP A 230 -0.88 1.31 -27.46
N ALA A 231 -1.81 0.41 -27.21
CA ALA A 231 -3.15 0.45 -27.79
C ALA A 231 -4.00 1.60 -27.22
N TYR A 232 -3.77 1.97 -25.96
CA TYR A 232 -4.59 2.95 -25.24
C TYR A 232 -3.95 4.33 -25.12
N LEU A 233 -2.60 4.44 -25.17
CA LEU A 233 -1.89 5.72 -25.06
C LEU A 233 -2.29 6.75 -26.10
N ASN A 234 -2.77 6.31 -27.27
CA ASN A 234 -3.15 7.19 -28.38
C ASN A 234 -4.66 7.41 -28.49
N ASP A 235 -5.47 6.85 -27.59
CA ASP A 235 -6.92 7.06 -27.56
C ASP A 235 -7.26 8.32 -26.75
N PRO A 236 -7.75 9.41 -27.39
CA PRO A 236 -8.05 10.65 -26.70
C PRO A 236 -9.26 10.57 -25.75
N SER A 237 -10.03 9.48 -25.78
CA SER A 237 -11.16 9.24 -24.90
C SER A 237 -10.72 8.59 -23.57
N ILE A 238 -9.47 8.12 -23.49
CA ILE A 238 -8.92 7.40 -22.33
C ILE A 238 -7.82 8.22 -21.69
N GLY A 239 -7.95 8.47 -20.39
CA GLY A 239 -6.86 9.03 -19.58
C GLY A 239 -5.95 7.93 -19.07
N VAL A 240 -4.67 7.96 -19.43
CA VAL A 240 -3.65 7.06 -18.89
C VAL A 240 -2.85 7.80 -17.82
N VAL A 241 -2.83 7.25 -16.61
CA VAL A 241 -2.03 7.78 -15.49
C VAL A 241 -0.91 6.79 -15.21
N GLU A 242 0.31 7.22 -15.46
CA GLU A 242 1.50 6.48 -15.05
C GLU A 242 1.84 6.84 -13.61
N LYS A 243 1.87 5.85 -12.75
CA LYS A 243 2.27 6.01 -11.35
C LYS A 243 3.56 5.25 -11.11
N ALA A 244 4.57 5.94 -10.58
CA ALA A 244 5.77 5.28 -10.09
C ALA A 244 5.38 4.21 -9.07
N ASN A 245 5.87 2.99 -9.26
CA ASN A 245 5.60 1.87 -8.38
C ASN A 245 6.86 1.57 -7.57
N ASP A 246 6.78 1.72 -6.25
CA ASP A 246 7.87 1.38 -5.33
C ASP A 246 7.97 -0.14 -5.08
N MET A 247 7.05 -0.91 -5.62
CA MET A 247 7.07 -2.37 -5.56
C MET A 247 7.90 -2.93 -6.71
N GLY A 248 8.63 -4.01 -6.42
CA GLY A 248 9.46 -4.67 -7.41
C GLY A 248 9.63 -6.15 -7.13
N TYR A 249 10.01 -6.88 -8.14
CA TYR A 249 10.38 -8.28 -8.01
C TYR A 249 11.72 -8.42 -7.30
N LYS A 250 11.78 -9.35 -6.35
CA LYS A 250 12.95 -9.62 -5.52
C LYS A 250 13.21 -11.12 -5.50
N LEU A 251 14.46 -11.50 -5.74
CA LEU A 251 14.91 -12.86 -5.50
C LEU A 251 15.44 -12.98 -4.06
N LEU A 252 14.72 -13.70 -3.22
CA LEU A 252 15.11 -13.97 -1.85
C LEU A 252 15.83 -15.33 -1.77
N ILE A 253 16.86 -15.42 -0.94
CA ILE A 253 17.61 -16.66 -0.71
C ILE A 253 17.24 -17.20 0.67
N ASN A 254 16.71 -18.42 0.71
CA ASN A 254 16.51 -19.11 1.96
C ASN A 254 17.85 -19.73 2.42
N TYR A 255 18.49 -19.11 3.39
CA TYR A 255 19.80 -19.55 3.90
C TYR A 255 19.76 -20.85 4.71
N GLU A 256 18.61 -21.27 5.22
CA GLU A 256 18.48 -22.57 5.89
C GLU A 256 18.53 -23.70 4.90
N ARG A 257 17.95 -23.51 3.70
CA ARG A 257 17.95 -24.51 2.62
C ARG A 257 19.15 -24.40 1.68
N CYS A 258 19.71 -23.20 1.57
CA CYS A 258 20.85 -22.90 0.71
C CYS A 258 22.01 -22.26 1.53
N PRO A 259 22.57 -22.95 2.53
CA PRO A 259 23.55 -22.37 3.46
C PRO A 259 24.84 -21.93 2.76
N ASP A 260 25.20 -22.51 1.63
CA ASP A 260 26.37 -22.10 0.85
C ASP A 260 26.30 -20.64 0.42
N PHE A 261 25.10 -20.09 0.21
CA PHE A 261 24.89 -18.70 -0.15
C PHE A 261 25.09 -17.71 1.03
N LEU A 262 25.44 -18.18 2.23
CA LEU A 262 26.01 -17.33 3.28
C LEU A 262 27.39 -16.78 2.85
N GLU A 263 28.06 -17.45 1.93
CA GLU A 263 29.31 -16.94 1.32
C GLU A 263 28.98 -15.77 0.37
N LEU A 264 29.64 -14.64 0.57
CA LEU A 264 29.43 -13.42 -0.21
C LEU A 264 29.69 -13.63 -1.71
N ALA A 265 30.74 -14.36 -2.05
CA ALA A 265 31.10 -14.62 -3.44
C ALA A 265 30.01 -15.37 -4.21
N LEU A 266 29.28 -16.30 -3.57
CA LEU A 266 28.19 -17.02 -4.19
C LEU A 266 26.97 -16.12 -4.42
N ARG A 267 26.67 -15.22 -3.47
CA ARG A 267 25.60 -14.22 -3.68
C ARG A 267 25.92 -13.26 -4.82
N GLN A 268 27.14 -12.74 -4.85
CA GLN A 268 27.61 -11.85 -5.93
C GLN A 268 27.61 -12.56 -7.29
N GLY A 269 28.06 -13.81 -7.33
CA GLY A 269 28.02 -14.63 -8.54
C GLY A 269 26.57 -14.90 -9.01
N GLY A 270 25.67 -15.23 -8.11
CA GLY A 270 24.24 -15.39 -8.42
C GLY A 270 23.61 -14.10 -8.96
N TYR A 271 23.94 -12.96 -8.35
CA TYR A 271 23.46 -11.66 -8.83
C TYR A 271 24.01 -11.33 -10.23
N ALA A 272 25.29 -11.63 -10.49
CA ALA A 272 25.93 -11.42 -11.79
C ALA A 272 25.40 -12.35 -12.89
N ALA A 273 24.86 -13.51 -12.52
CA ALA A 273 24.28 -14.48 -13.46
C ALA A 273 22.94 -14.04 -14.07
N ILE A 274 22.22 -13.11 -13.45
CA ILE A 274 20.84 -12.75 -13.83
C ILE A 274 20.84 -11.48 -14.66
N ASP A 275 20.36 -11.58 -15.89
CA ASP A 275 20.12 -10.44 -16.78
C ASP A 275 18.80 -9.75 -16.41
N ARG A 276 18.90 -8.80 -15.50
CA ARG A 276 17.75 -8.03 -15.00
C ARG A 276 17.17 -7.07 -16.03
N GLN A 277 18.02 -6.60 -16.98
CA GLN A 277 17.54 -5.77 -18.08
C GLN A 277 16.64 -6.58 -19.02
N SER A 278 16.97 -7.83 -19.27
CA SER A 278 16.08 -8.72 -20.05
C SER A 278 14.70 -8.92 -19.40
N VAL A 279 14.61 -8.87 -18.06
CA VAL A 279 13.29 -8.90 -17.38
C VAL A 279 12.51 -7.63 -17.72
N VAL A 280 13.12 -6.45 -17.60
CA VAL A 280 12.47 -5.17 -17.94
C VAL A 280 12.03 -5.15 -19.40
N ASP A 281 12.91 -5.56 -20.31
CA ASP A 281 12.66 -5.44 -21.76
C ASP A 281 11.65 -6.47 -22.27
N SER A 282 11.73 -7.72 -21.77
CA SER A 282 10.96 -8.85 -22.34
C SER A 282 9.65 -9.09 -21.62
N VAL A 283 9.61 -8.95 -20.28
CA VAL A 283 8.39 -9.17 -19.50
C VAL A 283 7.59 -7.89 -19.41
N PHE A 284 8.24 -6.78 -19.05
CA PHE A 284 7.57 -5.50 -18.85
C PHE A 284 7.65 -4.54 -20.03
N ARG A 285 8.21 -4.96 -21.16
CA ARG A 285 8.32 -4.16 -22.41
C ARG A 285 8.88 -2.75 -22.21
N GLY A 286 9.82 -2.61 -21.28
CA GLY A 286 10.41 -1.34 -20.92
C GLY A 286 9.63 -0.54 -19.87
N ALA A 287 8.45 -1.00 -19.45
CA ALA A 287 7.66 -0.34 -18.41
C ALA A 287 8.15 -0.69 -16.99
N GLY A 288 9.43 -0.41 -16.73
CA GLY A 288 10.05 -0.69 -15.45
C GLY A 288 11.51 -0.25 -15.42
N THR A 289 12.14 -0.38 -14.28
CA THR A 289 13.57 -0.07 -14.09
C THR A 289 14.27 -1.23 -13.41
N VAL A 290 15.54 -1.45 -13.78
CA VAL A 290 16.38 -2.41 -13.06
C VAL A 290 16.61 -1.90 -11.64
N GLY A 291 16.28 -2.74 -10.65
CA GLY A 291 16.49 -2.42 -9.25
C GLY A 291 17.95 -2.18 -8.91
N SER A 292 18.21 -1.29 -7.97
CA SER A 292 19.56 -1.05 -7.43
C SER A 292 19.99 -2.19 -6.49
N ALA A 293 21.24 -2.18 -6.07
CA ALA A 293 21.77 -3.10 -5.04
C ALA A 293 21.25 -2.70 -3.65
N GLY A 294 19.96 -2.85 -3.43
CA GLY A 294 19.27 -2.48 -2.19
C GLY A 294 17.76 -2.45 -2.41
N TYR A 295 17.03 -2.10 -1.37
CA TYR A 295 15.57 -2.04 -1.43
C TYR A 295 15.03 -0.67 -1.85
N VAL A 296 15.89 0.35 -1.88
CA VAL A 296 15.47 1.72 -2.18
C VAL A 296 15.57 1.96 -3.69
N PRO A 297 14.47 2.24 -4.39
CA PRO A 297 14.50 2.49 -5.82
C PRO A 297 15.18 3.82 -6.16
N GLN A 298 15.75 3.89 -7.37
CA GLN A 298 16.25 5.15 -7.92
C GLN A 298 15.10 6.15 -8.03
N GLY A 299 15.35 7.39 -7.63
CA GLY A 299 14.32 8.43 -7.60
C GLY A 299 13.63 8.60 -6.23
N SER A 300 13.82 7.65 -5.31
CA SER A 300 13.40 7.85 -3.92
C SER A 300 14.27 8.89 -3.22
N LEU A 301 13.67 9.67 -2.32
CA LEU A 301 14.39 10.62 -1.46
C LEU A 301 15.49 9.93 -0.62
N TYR A 302 15.31 8.66 -0.31
CA TYR A 302 16.25 7.87 0.49
C TYR A 302 17.28 7.10 -0.35
N TYR A 303 17.29 7.28 -1.68
CA TYR A 303 18.23 6.58 -2.55
C TYR A 303 19.66 7.07 -2.34
N ASN A 304 20.59 6.15 -2.09
CA ASN A 304 21.99 6.45 -1.97
C ASN A 304 22.74 6.09 -3.27
N GLU A 305 23.14 7.10 -4.03
CA GLU A 305 23.89 6.93 -5.29
C GLU A 305 25.27 6.26 -5.11
N ASN A 306 25.80 6.26 -3.87
CA ASN A 306 27.11 5.67 -3.57
C ASN A 306 27.03 4.17 -3.21
N VAL A 307 25.87 3.54 -3.31
CA VAL A 307 25.76 2.08 -3.12
C VAL A 307 26.47 1.35 -4.25
N ALA A 308 27.34 0.40 -3.91
CA ALA A 308 28.03 -0.43 -4.90
C ALA A 308 27.02 -1.16 -5.79
N GLN A 309 27.16 -0.99 -7.10
CA GLN A 309 26.33 -1.67 -8.09
C GLN A 309 27.01 -2.97 -8.55
N TYR A 310 26.22 -3.99 -8.82
CA TYR A 310 26.66 -5.28 -9.32
C TYR A 310 26.07 -5.49 -10.72
N PRO A 311 26.86 -5.34 -11.80
CA PRO A 311 26.36 -5.52 -13.17
C PRO A 311 26.05 -6.99 -13.47
N TYR A 312 25.26 -7.22 -14.51
CA TYR A 312 25.16 -8.53 -15.16
C TYR A 312 26.52 -8.87 -15.77
N ASP A 313 27.11 -9.97 -15.35
CA ASP A 313 28.42 -10.48 -15.80
C ASP A 313 28.42 -12.01 -15.80
N PRO A 314 27.97 -12.63 -16.90
CA PRO A 314 27.87 -14.08 -16.97
C PRO A 314 29.21 -14.81 -16.92
N GLU A 315 30.34 -14.13 -17.27
CA GLU A 315 31.65 -14.73 -17.19
C GLU A 315 32.13 -14.78 -15.73
N ALA A 316 31.97 -13.70 -14.99
CA ALA A 316 32.25 -13.68 -13.55
C ALA A 316 31.37 -14.71 -12.80
N ALA A 317 30.12 -14.84 -13.16
CA ALA A 317 29.23 -15.85 -12.60
C ALA A 317 29.73 -17.27 -12.85
N ARG A 318 30.12 -17.61 -14.09
CA ARG A 318 30.70 -18.90 -14.41
C ARG A 318 31.99 -19.19 -13.62
N ALA A 319 32.83 -18.21 -13.43
CA ALA A 319 34.06 -18.40 -12.64
C ALA A 319 33.75 -18.81 -11.19
N VAL A 320 32.59 -18.39 -10.66
CA VAL A 320 32.14 -18.75 -9.31
C VAL A 320 31.55 -20.16 -9.27
N PHE A 321 30.73 -20.56 -10.24
CA PHE A 321 29.86 -21.76 -10.12
C PHE A 321 30.29 -22.93 -11.00
N ALA A 322 30.98 -22.73 -12.13
CA ALA A 322 31.24 -23.79 -13.11
C ALA A 322 31.96 -24.98 -12.49
N GLY A 323 31.42 -26.18 -12.70
CA GLY A 323 32.00 -27.44 -12.25
C GLY A 323 31.91 -27.72 -10.74
N LYS A 324 31.19 -26.90 -9.98
CA LYS A 324 31.04 -27.07 -8.52
C LYS A 324 29.82 -27.84 -8.08
N GLY A 325 28.88 -28.13 -8.99
CA GLY A 325 27.72 -29.00 -8.74
C GLY A 325 26.65 -28.38 -7.83
N TYR A 326 26.50 -27.07 -7.82
CA TYR A 326 25.42 -26.40 -7.09
C TYR A 326 24.06 -26.70 -7.73
N SER A 327 23.07 -26.90 -6.89
CA SER A 327 21.67 -27.05 -7.30
C SER A 327 20.75 -26.23 -6.40
N VAL A 328 19.72 -25.62 -6.97
CA VAL A 328 18.72 -24.82 -6.24
C VAL A 328 17.32 -25.07 -6.77
N THR A 329 16.32 -24.87 -5.93
CA THR A 329 14.92 -24.78 -6.33
C THR A 329 14.49 -23.32 -6.31
N LEU A 330 14.01 -22.81 -7.44
CA LEU A 330 13.43 -21.49 -7.59
C LEU A 330 11.91 -21.59 -7.41
N LEU A 331 11.40 -21.00 -6.35
CA LEU A 331 9.98 -20.95 -6.04
C LEU A 331 9.41 -19.63 -6.58
N CYS A 332 8.33 -19.68 -7.37
CA CYS A 332 7.67 -18.51 -7.94
C CYS A 332 6.13 -18.63 -7.88
N GLY A 333 5.42 -17.56 -8.24
CA GLY A 333 3.99 -17.59 -8.53
C GLY A 333 3.68 -18.35 -9.83
N ASP A 334 2.42 -18.67 -10.04
CA ASP A 334 1.92 -19.40 -11.22
C ASP A 334 1.32 -18.45 -12.29
N ASP A 335 1.39 -17.14 -12.08
CA ASP A 335 1.02 -16.16 -13.10
C ASP A 335 2.08 -16.01 -14.21
N GLY A 336 1.66 -15.40 -15.33
CA GLY A 336 2.48 -15.33 -16.53
C GLY A 336 3.79 -14.56 -16.35
N ASP A 337 3.77 -13.47 -15.58
CA ASP A 337 4.94 -12.63 -15.34
C ASP A 337 5.94 -13.34 -14.43
N ASP A 338 5.47 -13.94 -13.33
CA ASP A 338 6.29 -14.70 -12.39
C ASP A 338 7.00 -15.85 -13.12
N LEU A 339 6.27 -16.60 -13.97
CA LEU A 339 6.83 -17.69 -14.78
C LEU A 339 7.89 -17.18 -15.78
N ALA A 340 7.62 -16.09 -16.47
CA ALA A 340 8.56 -15.50 -17.43
C ALA A 340 9.85 -15.01 -16.76
N ILE A 341 9.73 -14.38 -15.59
CA ILE A 341 10.86 -13.94 -14.76
C ILE A 341 11.65 -15.16 -14.27
N ALA A 342 10.98 -16.19 -13.75
CA ALA A 342 11.62 -17.40 -13.28
C ALA A 342 12.44 -18.09 -14.38
N GLU A 343 11.95 -18.11 -15.62
CA GLU A 343 12.68 -18.66 -16.77
C GLU A 343 13.96 -17.86 -17.09
N ILE A 344 13.92 -16.54 -17.04
CA ILE A 344 15.11 -15.69 -17.24
C ILE A 344 16.13 -15.97 -16.14
N ILE A 345 15.71 -16.04 -14.88
CA ILE A 345 16.57 -16.37 -13.74
C ILE A 345 17.16 -17.77 -13.90
N ARG A 346 16.35 -18.77 -14.20
CA ARG A 346 16.78 -20.15 -14.42
C ARG A 346 17.85 -20.24 -15.51
N ASN A 347 17.60 -19.57 -16.63
CA ASN A 347 18.53 -19.59 -17.76
C ASN A 347 19.88 -18.96 -17.40
N GLY A 348 19.90 -17.82 -16.69
CA GLY A 348 21.11 -17.16 -16.23
C GLY A 348 21.92 -18.01 -15.25
N LEU A 349 21.27 -18.57 -14.23
CA LEU A 349 21.90 -19.44 -13.24
C LEU A 349 22.40 -20.75 -13.84
N THR A 350 21.64 -21.36 -14.76
CA THR A 350 22.05 -22.57 -15.47
C THR A 350 23.27 -22.31 -16.36
N ALA A 351 23.29 -21.19 -17.07
CA ALA A 351 24.47 -20.78 -17.87
C ALA A 351 25.72 -20.52 -17.02
N ALA A 352 25.54 -20.15 -15.75
CA ALA A 352 26.64 -20.01 -14.79
C ALA A 352 27.11 -21.36 -14.21
N GLY A 353 26.36 -22.46 -14.36
CA GLY A 353 26.74 -23.79 -13.89
C GLY A 353 25.98 -24.25 -12.64
N ILE A 354 24.82 -23.67 -12.35
CA ILE A 354 23.93 -24.09 -11.27
C ILE A 354 22.78 -24.89 -11.89
N GLU A 355 22.45 -26.05 -11.31
CA GLU A 355 21.22 -26.79 -11.66
C GLU A 355 20.02 -26.13 -11.00
N VAL A 356 18.99 -25.75 -11.78
CA VAL A 356 17.84 -25.00 -11.30
C VAL A 356 16.54 -25.75 -11.60
N ALA A 357 15.82 -26.17 -10.57
CA ALA A 357 14.43 -26.61 -10.65
C ALA A 357 13.50 -25.41 -10.41
N VAL A 358 12.46 -25.25 -11.22
CA VAL A 358 11.43 -24.22 -11.01
C VAL A 358 10.17 -24.87 -10.48
N GLU A 359 9.66 -24.35 -9.37
CA GLU A 359 8.38 -24.74 -8.77
C GLU A 359 7.46 -23.53 -8.73
N ALA A 360 6.35 -23.59 -9.48
CA ALA A 360 5.33 -22.56 -9.54
C ALA A 360 4.11 -22.95 -8.71
N HIS A 361 3.60 -22.03 -7.93
CA HIS A 361 2.43 -22.24 -7.06
C HIS A 361 1.57 -20.98 -6.99
N ASP A 362 0.28 -21.16 -6.69
CA ASP A 362 -0.58 -20.05 -6.28
C ASP A 362 -0.01 -19.32 -5.05
N SER A 363 -0.44 -18.07 -4.84
CA SER A 363 0.11 -17.19 -3.79
C SER A 363 0.00 -17.80 -2.39
N ALA A 364 -1.11 -18.48 -2.06
CA ALA A 364 -1.31 -19.05 -0.72
C ALA A 364 -0.36 -20.23 -0.47
N THR A 365 -0.20 -21.11 -1.46
CA THR A 365 0.72 -22.24 -1.41
C THR A 365 2.17 -21.78 -1.37
N ARG A 366 2.54 -20.78 -2.20
CA ARG A 366 3.87 -20.18 -2.23
C ARG A 366 4.23 -19.58 -0.87
N ASP A 367 3.37 -18.72 -0.33
CA ASP A 367 3.61 -18.01 0.92
C ASP A 367 3.70 -18.96 2.12
N GLY A 368 2.97 -20.08 2.09
CA GLY A 368 3.07 -21.13 3.11
C GLY A 368 4.37 -21.95 3.04
N ARG A 369 5.20 -21.81 1.99
CA ARG A 369 6.47 -22.51 1.80
C ARG A 369 7.70 -21.62 2.08
N ILE A 370 7.51 -20.33 2.19
CA ILE A 370 8.55 -19.35 2.54
C ILE A 370 8.71 -19.28 4.04
#